data_42fe190e293fefedfce729aa20fc2e57
#
_entry.id   42fe190e293fefedfce729aa20fc2e57
#
_cell.length_a   1.000
_cell.length_b   1.000
_cell.length_c   1.000
_cell.angle_alpha   90.00
_cell.angle_beta   90.00
_cell.angle_gamma   90.00
#
_symmetry.space_group_name_H-M   'P 1'
#
loop_
_entity.id
_entity.type
_entity.pdbx_description
1 polymer ?
#
loop_
_entity_poly.entity_id
_entity_poly.type
_entity_poly.pdbx_seq_one_letter_code
_entity_poly.pdbx_strand_id
1 'polypeptide(L)'
;MAVANAHSGQGLVPGAGAQPLAIELSGVHKSFGPVEAVKGINLNVASGEIVAFLGPNGAGKTSTIDVILGLSAPTSGAVSVFGMHPRQAITRGLVSAVMQTGGLLKDLTVAETASYTASLFTHTRPVKEVLERAGIAALADRRVGKCSGGEQQRLRFAMALLSDPELLILDEPTTGMDVEGRRSFWAAIQQDAELGRTVLFATHYLDEADEYAGRVILLRHGQIVADGTAAQVKALAAGRTVRATLAGADAVALRAIPGADSVEVRGDTVLIHSGDSDAVARYLLTSTPARDLEVTARGLEDAFIALTSDDTDGSGNYAGDPR
;
A
#
# COMPACT_ATOMS: atom_id res chain seq x y z
N MET A 1 64.96 10.91 18.71
CA MET A 1 64.38 9.66 18.23
C MET A 1 63.01 9.51 18.88
N ALA A 2 61.96 9.83 18.17
CA ALA A 2 60.59 9.48 18.55
C ALA A 2 59.81 9.41 17.26
N VAL A 3 59.30 8.23 16.95
CA VAL A 3 58.58 7.88 15.72
C VAL A 3 57.13 8.26 15.91
N ALA A 4 56.61 9.12 15.04
CA ALA A 4 55.18 9.45 14.96
C ALA A 4 54.46 8.38 14.18
N ASN A 5 53.45 7.71 14.79
CA ASN A 5 52.50 6.84 14.12
C ASN A 5 51.30 7.71 13.67
N ALA A 6 51.20 7.91 12.37
CA ALA A 6 50.02 8.48 11.73
C ALA A 6 49.01 7.35 11.50
N HIS A 7 47.86 7.40 12.20
CA HIS A 7 46.71 6.56 11.87
C HIS A 7 45.95 7.25 10.73
N SER A 8 46.10 6.70 9.55
CA SER A 8 45.28 6.99 8.37
C SER A 8 43.88 6.41 8.58
N GLY A 9 42.94 7.27 8.92
CA GLY A 9 41.51 6.96 8.84
C GLY A 9 41.12 6.80 7.37
N GLN A 10 40.94 5.57 6.91
CA GLN A 10 40.29 5.29 5.63
C GLN A 10 38.80 5.55 5.80
N GLY A 11 38.34 6.68 5.27
CA GLY A 11 36.93 6.92 5.02
C GLY A 11 36.44 5.87 4.03
N LEU A 12 35.48 5.05 4.44
CA LEU A 12 34.71 4.18 3.56
C LEU A 12 33.98 5.05 2.53
N VAL A 13 34.47 5.01 1.30
CA VAL A 13 33.76 5.55 0.14
C VAL A 13 32.55 4.63 -0.08
N PRO A 14 31.29 5.15 -0.13
CA PRO A 14 30.14 4.30 -0.45
C PRO A 14 30.36 3.68 -1.82
N GLY A 15 30.18 2.35 -1.91
CA GLY A 15 30.33 1.60 -3.15
C GLY A 15 29.35 2.15 -4.22
N ALA A 16 29.87 2.32 -5.43
CA ALA A 16 29.10 2.71 -6.60
C ALA A 16 28.00 1.68 -6.86
N GLY A 17 26.71 2.09 -6.73
CA GLY A 17 25.57 1.30 -7.18
C GLY A 17 24.32 1.24 -6.27
N ALA A 18 24.38 1.67 -5.02
CA ALA A 18 23.16 1.71 -4.18
C ALA A 18 22.36 2.98 -4.48
N GLN A 19 21.11 2.81 -4.92
CA GLN A 19 20.19 3.94 -5.03
C GLN A 19 20.02 4.60 -3.65
N PRO A 20 19.96 5.95 -3.59
CA PRO A 20 19.73 6.63 -2.32
C PRO A 20 18.38 6.22 -1.73
N LEU A 21 18.33 6.00 -0.41
CA LEU A 21 17.11 5.64 0.28
C LEU A 21 16.24 6.87 0.51
N ALA A 22 14.98 6.78 0.11
CA ALA A 22 13.96 7.78 0.43
C ALA A 22 13.43 7.58 1.85
N ILE A 23 13.24 6.32 2.28
CA ILE A 23 12.78 5.97 3.62
C ILE A 23 13.65 4.85 4.16
N GLU A 24 14.07 4.97 5.43
CA GLU A 24 14.77 3.93 6.17
C GLU A 24 14.17 3.80 7.57
N LEU A 25 13.67 2.61 7.90
CA LEU A 25 13.19 2.24 9.23
C LEU A 25 14.06 1.11 9.76
N SER A 26 14.61 1.25 10.96
CA SER A 26 15.45 0.28 11.61
C SER A 26 14.89 -0.09 12.98
N GLY A 27 14.32 -1.29 13.10
CA GLY A 27 13.75 -1.81 14.33
C GLY A 27 12.71 -0.89 14.96
N VAL A 28 11.84 -0.28 14.13
CA VAL A 28 10.86 0.72 14.59
C VAL A 28 9.73 0.07 15.35
N HIS A 29 9.56 0.48 16.60
CA HIS A 29 8.41 0.16 17.44
C HIS A 29 7.57 1.40 17.69
N LYS A 30 6.24 1.24 17.76
CA LYS A 30 5.32 2.29 18.18
C LYS A 30 4.20 1.74 19.03
N SER A 31 4.10 2.26 20.26
CA SER A 31 3.05 1.91 21.21
C SER A 31 2.20 3.12 21.57
N PHE A 32 0.92 2.89 21.79
CA PHE A 32 -0.05 3.82 22.35
C PHE A 32 -0.65 3.20 23.62
N GLY A 33 -0.10 3.56 24.76
CA GLY A 33 -0.43 2.87 26.02
C GLY A 33 -0.11 1.37 25.93
N PRO A 34 -1.07 0.47 26.20
CA PRO A 34 -0.84 -0.97 26.14
C PRO A 34 -0.83 -1.56 24.70
N VAL A 35 -1.24 -0.78 23.70
CA VAL A 35 -1.35 -1.26 22.31
C VAL A 35 -0.06 -0.99 21.58
N GLU A 36 0.64 -2.06 21.16
CA GLU A 36 1.80 -1.97 20.28
C GLU A 36 1.36 -2.03 18.82
N ALA A 37 1.28 -0.85 18.20
CA ALA A 37 0.79 -0.69 16.84
C ALA A 37 1.84 -1.01 15.77
N VAL A 38 3.13 -0.86 16.09
CA VAL A 38 4.27 -1.21 15.21
C VAL A 38 5.29 -1.99 16.04
N LYS A 39 5.72 -3.14 15.52
CA LYS A 39 6.49 -4.15 16.26
C LYS A 39 7.80 -4.49 15.56
N GLY A 40 8.77 -3.57 15.63
CA GLY A 40 10.12 -3.82 15.14
C GLY A 40 10.23 -3.83 13.62
N ILE A 41 9.57 -2.90 12.92
CA ILE A 41 9.63 -2.82 11.47
C ILE A 41 11.02 -2.39 11.01
N ASN A 42 11.57 -3.17 10.07
CA ASN A 42 12.72 -2.80 9.25
C ASN A 42 12.23 -2.62 7.81
N LEU A 43 12.50 -1.46 7.22
CA LEU A 43 12.06 -1.14 5.86
C LEU A 43 13.00 -0.14 5.22
N ASN A 44 13.41 -0.42 4.00
CA ASN A 44 14.13 0.49 3.13
C ASN A 44 13.32 0.72 1.85
N VAL A 45 13.05 1.97 1.51
CA VAL A 45 12.43 2.36 0.23
C VAL A 45 13.46 3.18 -0.54
N ALA A 46 13.80 2.74 -1.74
CA ALA A 46 14.72 3.48 -2.60
C ALA A 46 14.01 4.68 -3.25
N SER A 47 14.81 5.70 -3.61
CA SER A 47 14.27 6.85 -4.35
C SER A 47 13.73 6.41 -5.72
N GLY A 48 12.55 6.92 -6.08
CA GLY A 48 11.87 6.58 -7.34
C GLY A 48 11.00 5.33 -7.29
N GLU A 49 10.94 4.59 -6.15
CA GLU A 49 10.01 3.46 -6.02
C GLU A 49 8.56 3.91 -5.85
N ILE A 50 7.63 3.12 -6.42
CA ILE A 50 6.19 3.17 -6.07
C ILE A 50 5.90 1.96 -5.18
N VAL A 51 5.61 2.22 -3.91
CA VAL A 51 5.41 1.21 -2.88
C VAL A 51 3.99 1.24 -2.35
N ALA A 52 3.31 0.09 -2.36
CA ALA A 52 2.00 -0.08 -1.74
C ALA A 52 2.13 -0.65 -0.32
N PHE A 53 1.50 0.00 0.66
CA PHE A 53 1.28 -0.53 2.00
C PHE A 53 -0.10 -1.16 2.06
N LEU A 54 -0.14 -2.47 2.22
CA LEU A 54 -1.36 -3.25 2.38
C LEU A 54 -1.47 -3.79 3.81
N GLY A 55 -2.68 -4.11 4.23
CA GLY A 55 -2.94 -4.72 5.52
C GLY A 55 -4.35 -4.41 6.00
N PRO A 56 -4.95 -5.24 6.87
CA PRO A 56 -6.26 -4.98 7.44
C PRO A 56 -6.26 -3.71 8.32
N ASN A 57 -7.45 -3.30 8.74
CA ASN A 57 -7.58 -2.21 9.71
C ASN A 57 -6.88 -2.60 11.03
N GLY A 58 -6.09 -1.68 11.59
CA GLY A 58 -5.29 -1.96 12.77
C GLY A 58 -3.96 -2.68 12.51
N ALA A 59 -3.60 -2.97 11.25
CA ALA A 59 -2.31 -3.60 10.90
C ALA A 59 -1.07 -2.74 11.21
N GLY A 60 -1.25 -1.44 11.50
CA GLY A 60 -0.16 -0.51 11.79
C GLY A 60 0.23 0.41 10.62
N LYS A 61 -0.50 0.40 9.49
CA LYS A 61 -0.20 1.22 8.31
C LYS A 61 -0.11 2.72 8.65
N THR A 62 -1.19 3.30 9.15
CA THR A 62 -1.26 4.72 9.51
C THR A 62 -0.22 5.09 10.57
N SER A 63 -0.03 4.23 11.59
CA SER A 63 0.99 4.47 12.63
C SER A 63 2.41 4.47 12.06
N THR A 64 2.69 3.61 11.08
CA THR A 64 3.98 3.60 10.38
C THR A 64 4.14 4.86 9.52
N ILE A 65 3.10 5.27 8.79
CA ILE A 65 3.07 6.51 8.01
C ILE A 65 3.29 7.73 8.92
N ASP A 66 2.62 7.79 10.07
CA ASP A 66 2.79 8.88 11.04
C ASP A 66 4.23 9.00 11.56
N VAL A 67 4.92 7.85 11.75
CA VAL A 67 6.34 7.84 12.13
C VAL A 67 7.22 8.34 10.99
N ILE A 68 6.98 7.91 9.75
CA ILE A 68 7.71 8.37 8.55
C ILE A 68 7.50 9.87 8.33
N LEU A 69 6.30 10.39 8.58
CA LEU A 69 5.97 11.81 8.50
C LEU A 69 6.45 12.62 9.73
N GLY A 70 7.03 11.97 10.75
CA GLY A 70 7.43 12.68 11.97
C GLY A 70 6.27 13.30 12.75
N LEU A 71 5.02 12.91 12.46
CA LEU A 71 3.82 13.28 13.20
C LEU A 71 3.79 12.60 14.56
N SER A 72 4.40 11.41 14.64
CA SER A 72 4.54 10.63 15.87
C SER A 72 5.97 10.11 16.01
N ALA A 73 6.60 10.33 17.17
CA ALA A 73 7.91 9.74 17.43
C ALA A 73 7.77 8.22 17.62
N PRO A 74 8.72 7.40 17.14
CA PRO A 74 8.75 5.97 17.46
C PRO A 74 8.99 5.80 18.98
N THR A 75 8.50 4.68 19.53
CA THR A 75 8.77 4.29 20.93
C THR A 75 10.21 3.82 21.06
N SER A 76 10.72 3.11 20.06
CA SER A 76 12.13 2.72 19.89
C SER A 76 12.44 2.48 18.43
N GLY A 77 13.74 2.27 18.13
CA GLY A 77 14.23 2.16 16.76
C GLY A 77 14.57 3.51 16.13
N ALA A 78 14.93 3.51 14.86
CA ALA A 78 15.34 4.69 14.12
C ALA A 78 14.54 4.85 12.84
N VAL A 79 14.29 6.10 12.45
CA VAL A 79 13.64 6.48 11.20
C VAL A 79 14.43 7.59 10.54
N SER A 80 14.71 7.44 9.25
CA SER A 80 15.25 8.51 8.43
C SER A 80 14.50 8.64 7.11
N VAL A 81 14.42 9.85 6.60
CA VAL A 81 13.85 10.18 5.30
C VAL A 81 14.87 11.00 4.53
N PHE A 82 15.32 10.48 3.38
CA PHE A 82 16.45 11.02 2.64
C PHE A 82 17.71 11.23 3.52
N GLY A 83 17.99 10.25 4.42
CA GLY A 83 19.12 10.29 5.33
C GLY A 83 19.05 11.31 6.47
N MET A 84 17.89 11.95 6.67
CA MET A 84 17.68 12.97 7.70
C MET A 84 16.47 12.64 8.58
N HIS A 85 16.35 13.31 9.72
CA HIS A 85 15.17 13.20 10.58
C HIS A 85 13.90 13.62 9.81
N PRO A 86 12.75 12.88 9.92
CA PRO A 86 11.54 13.16 9.15
C PRO A 86 11.11 14.63 9.13
N ARG A 87 11.09 15.29 10.28
CA ARG A 87 10.71 16.71 10.37
C ARG A 87 11.63 17.64 9.56
N GLN A 88 12.91 17.29 9.43
CA GLN A 88 13.84 18.07 8.61
C GLN A 88 13.53 17.90 7.12
N ALA A 89 13.20 16.69 6.67
CA ALA A 89 12.79 16.43 5.30
C ALA A 89 11.51 17.21 4.95
N ILE A 90 10.51 17.21 5.85
CA ILE A 90 9.26 17.98 5.68
C ILE A 90 9.53 19.49 5.64
N THR A 91 10.32 20.02 6.57
CA THR A 91 10.64 21.47 6.60
C THR A 91 11.38 21.92 5.34
N ARG A 92 12.12 21.02 4.69
CA ARG A 92 12.79 21.29 3.40
C ARG A 92 11.86 21.13 2.19
N GLY A 93 10.59 20.76 2.38
CA GLY A 93 9.63 20.54 1.31
C GLY A 93 9.84 19.24 0.52
N LEU A 94 10.74 18.35 0.96
CA LEU A 94 11.06 17.09 0.27
C LEU A 94 9.94 16.04 0.39
N VAL A 95 9.06 16.18 1.38
CA VAL A 95 7.99 15.24 1.67
C VAL A 95 6.66 15.94 1.71
N SER A 96 5.68 15.39 1.03
CA SER A 96 4.30 15.82 1.13
C SER A 96 3.38 14.61 1.34
N ALA A 97 2.21 14.84 1.93
CA ALA A 97 1.28 13.77 2.21
C ALA A 97 -0.17 14.16 1.90
N VAL A 98 -0.93 13.18 1.41
CA VAL A 98 -2.40 13.23 1.33
C VAL A 98 -2.93 12.21 2.32
N MET A 99 -3.46 12.71 3.45
CA MET A 99 -4.01 11.86 4.50
C MET A 99 -5.50 11.61 4.26
N GLN A 100 -6.01 10.50 4.79
CA GLN A 100 -7.42 10.11 4.68
C GLN A 100 -8.35 11.18 5.24
N THR A 101 -7.97 11.82 6.34
CA THR A 101 -8.71 12.92 6.96
C THR A 101 -7.93 14.22 6.81
N GLY A 102 -8.56 15.24 6.28
CA GLY A 102 -7.97 16.58 6.15
C GLY A 102 -9.04 17.57 5.79
N GLY A 103 -9.22 18.60 6.64
CA GLY A 103 -10.22 19.63 6.44
C GLY A 103 -9.85 20.54 5.28
N LEU A 104 -10.68 20.56 4.23
CA LEU A 104 -10.64 21.60 3.23
C LEU A 104 -11.57 22.75 3.63
N LEU A 105 -11.18 23.97 3.35
CA LEU A 105 -11.98 25.17 3.61
C LEU A 105 -13.10 25.24 2.56
N LYS A 106 -14.31 24.85 2.95
CA LYS A 106 -15.46 24.65 2.04
C LYS A 106 -15.96 25.93 1.37
N ASP A 107 -15.66 27.09 1.97
CA ASP A 107 -16.10 28.40 1.50
C ASP A 107 -15.17 29.01 0.45
N LEU A 108 -13.92 28.55 0.39
CA LEU A 108 -12.96 28.95 -0.63
C LEU A 108 -13.22 28.20 -1.95
N THR A 109 -12.79 28.81 -3.06
CA THR A 109 -12.69 28.11 -4.33
C THR A 109 -11.50 27.17 -4.37
N VAL A 110 -11.47 26.28 -5.36
CA VAL A 110 -10.34 25.37 -5.61
C VAL A 110 -9.03 26.15 -5.79
N ALA A 111 -9.06 27.22 -6.63
CA ALA A 111 -7.88 28.06 -6.87
C ALA A 111 -7.44 28.85 -5.63
N GLU A 112 -8.38 29.42 -4.87
CA GLU A 112 -8.08 30.11 -3.62
C GLU A 112 -7.46 29.17 -2.59
N THR A 113 -7.99 27.95 -2.44
CA THR A 113 -7.44 26.93 -1.53
C THR A 113 -6.00 26.56 -1.89
N ALA A 114 -5.73 26.29 -3.17
CA ALA A 114 -4.41 25.97 -3.65
C ALA A 114 -3.45 27.18 -3.48
N SER A 115 -3.91 28.40 -3.80
CA SER A 115 -3.11 29.62 -3.65
C SER A 115 -2.79 29.93 -2.18
N TYR A 116 -3.77 29.74 -1.29
CA TYR A 116 -3.55 29.87 0.15
C TYR A 116 -2.50 28.89 0.64
N THR A 117 -2.62 27.63 0.23
CA THR A 117 -1.62 26.59 0.59
C THR A 117 -0.24 26.92 0.02
N ALA A 118 -0.16 27.37 -1.23
CA ALA A 118 1.10 27.79 -1.85
C ALA A 118 1.80 28.92 -1.04
N SER A 119 1.04 29.84 -0.47
CA SER A 119 1.60 30.94 0.33
C SER A 119 2.31 30.51 1.61
N LEU A 120 2.13 29.26 2.04
CA LEU A 120 2.80 28.70 3.23
C LEU A 120 4.21 28.19 2.93
N PHE A 121 4.60 28.11 1.67
CA PHE A 121 5.92 27.63 1.25
C PHE A 121 6.77 28.75 0.64
N THR A 122 8.06 28.66 0.80
CA THR A 122 9.01 29.61 0.20
C THR A 122 9.13 29.45 -1.31
N HIS A 123 9.04 28.20 -1.78
CA HIS A 123 9.09 27.85 -3.20
C HIS A 123 7.96 26.88 -3.50
N THR A 124 7.25 27.12 -4.60
CA THR A 124 6.15 26.27 -5.03
C THR A 124 6.12 26.15 -6.54
N ARG A 125 5.54 25.05 -7.03
CA ARG A 125 5.06 24.98 -8.42
C ARG A 125 3.92 25.99 -8.64
N PRO A 126 3.74 26.48 -9.86
CA PRO A 126 2.59 27.34 -10.19
C PRO A 126 1.27 26.63 -9.89
N VAL A 127 0.34 27.31 -9.21
CA VAL A 127 -0.97 26.77 -8.83
C VAL A 127 -1.71 26.19 -10.04
N LYS A 128 -1.67 26.91 -11.18
CA LYS A 128 -2.31 26.44 -12.41
C LYS A 128 -1.79 25.07 -12.83
N GLU A 129 -0.47 24.88 -12.81
CA GLU A 129 0.19 23.63 -13.20
C GLU A 129 -0.25 22.45 -12.31
N VAL A 130 -0.27 22.64 -10.98
CA VAL A 130 -0.68 21.55 -10.07
C VAL A 130 -2.16 21.22 -10.19
N LEU A 131 -3.02 22.21 -10.47
CA LEU A 131 -4.45 21.97 -10.75
C LEU A 131 -4.65 21.21 -12.08
N GLU A 132 -3.90 21.55 -13.13
CA GLU A 132 -3.90 20.84 -14.40
C GLU A 132 -3.44 19.39 -14.20
N ARG A 133 -2.34 19.19 -13.47
CA ARG A 133 -1.78 17.86 -13.19
C ARG A 133 -2.74 16.97 -12.36
N ALA A 134 -3.46 17.57 -11.42
CA ALA A 134 -4.50 16.88 -10.65
C ALA A 134 -5.82 16.70 -11.42
N GLY A 135 -5.94 17.19 -12.64
CA GLY A 135 -7.14 17.07 -13.48
C GLY A 135 -8.35 17.86 -12.95
N ILE A 136 -8.12 18.98 -12.25
CA ILE A 136 -9.19 19.81 -11.66
C ILE A 136 -9.09 21.29 -12.05
N ALA A 137 -8.28 21.65 -13.03
CA ALA A 137 -8.13 23.04 -13.47
C ALA A 137 -9.46 23.67 -13.93
N ALA A 138 -10.36 22.88 -14.56
CA ALA A 138 -11.71 23.33 -14.96
C ALA A 138 -12.61 23.69 -13.76
N LEU A 139 -12.23 23.34 -12.55
CA LEU A 139 -12.97 23.59 -11.31
C LEU A 139 -12.39 24.75 -10.51
N ALA A 140 -11.40 25.47 -11.04
CA ALA A 140 -10.63 26.49 -10.31
C ALA A 140 -11.52 27.49 -9.54
N ASP A 141 -12.62 27.97 -10.17
CA ASP A 141 -13.55 28.94 -9.60
C ASP A 141 -14.69 28.30 -8.78
N ARG A 142 -14.75 26.95 -8.72
CA ARG A 142 -15.79 26.26 -7.96
C ARG A 142 -15.44 26.26 -6.47
N ARG A 143 -16.43 26.54 -5.61
CA ARG A 143 -16.24 26.39 -4.15
C ARG A 143 -16.00 24.93 -3.77
N VAL A 144 -15.05 24.70 -2.89
CA VAL A 144 -14.67 23.35 -2.42
C VAL A 144 -15.85 22.59 -1.82
N GLY A 145 -16.75 23.30 -1.10
CA GLY A 145 -17.96 22.69 -0.55
C GLY A 145 -18.99 22.18 -1.60
N LYS A 146 -18.83 22.58 -2.87
CA LYS A 146 -19.64 22.10 -4.00
C LYS A 146 -18.93 21.04 -4.85
N CYS A 147 -17.72 20.67 -4.49
CA CYS A 147 -16.97 19.62 -5.14
C CYS A 147 -17.38 18.25 -4.58
N SER A 148 -17.42 17.24 -5.45
CA SER A 148 -17.59 15.85 -5.05
C SER A 148 -16.43 15.36 -4.18
N GLY A 149 -16.58 14.21 -3.52
CA GLY A 149 -15.49 13.61 -2.72
C GLY A 149 -14.23 13.37 -3.54
N GLY A 150 -14.35 12.84 -4.74
CA GLY A 150 -13.24 12.62 -5.67
C GLY A 150 -12.59 13.92 -6.15
N GLU A 151 -13.37 14.97 -6.44
CA GLU A 151 -12.85 16.30 -6.79
C GLU A 151 -12.08 16.93 -5.60
N GLN A 152 -12.57 16.77 -4.37
CA GLN A 152 -11.87 17.21 -3.16
C GLN A 152 -10.58 16.42 -2.94
N GLN A 153 -10.56 15.13 -3.24
CA GLN A 153 -9.36 14.31 -3.12
C GLN A 153 -8.28 14.73 -4.14
N ARG A 154 -8.69 15.03 -5.38
CA ARG A 154 -7.79 15.60 -6.38
C ARG A 154 -7.25 16.98 -5.98
N LEU A 155 -8.05 17.80 -5.29
CA LEU A 155 -7.58 19.08 -4.74
C LEU A 155 -6.51 18.83 -3.66
N ARG A 156 -6.70 17.87 -2.74
CA ARG A 156 -5.65 17.50 -1.76
C ARG A 156 -4.36 17.06 -2.45
N PHE A 157 -4.50 16.28 -3.52
CA PHE A 157 -3.35 15.87 -4.33
C PHE A 157 -2.66 17.08 -4.99
N ALA A 158 -3.40 17.98 -5.61
CA ALA A 158 -2.84 19.23 -6.15
C ALA A 158 -2.08 20.02 -5.09
N MET A 159 -2.66 20.15 -3.89
CA MET A 159 -2.00 20.85 -2.77
C MET A 159 -0.71 20.14 -2.34
N ALA A 160 -0.68 18.81 -2.35
CA ALA A 160 0.52 18.04 -2.03
C ALA A 160 1.64 18.20 -3.06
N LEU A 161 1.32 18.51 -4.31
CA LEU A 161 2.29 18.77 -5.37
C LEU A 161 2.91 20.17 -5.33
N LEU A 162 2.35 21.11 -4.56
CA LEU A 162 2.81 22.51 -4.54
C LEU A 162 4.27 22.66 -4.12
N SER A 163 4.74 21.93 -3.13
CA SER A 163 6.12 21.98 -2.66
C SER A 163 7.11 21.25 -3.57
N ASP A 164 6.64 20.63 -4.66
CA ASP A 164 7.44 19.77 -5.55
C ASP A 164 8.21 18.67 -4.79
N PRO A 165 7.53 17.83 -4.01
CA PRO A 165 8.18 16.88 -3.12
C PRO A 165 8.90 15.76 -3.88
N GLU A 166 9.99 15.25 -3.31
CA GLU A 166 10.68 14.03 -3.79
C GLU A 166 10.02 12.75 -3.29
N LEU A 167 9.32 12.82 -2.14
CA LEU A 167 8.53 11.72 -1.57
C LEU A 167 7.08 12.17 -1.38
N LEU A 168 6.17 11.40 -1.97
CA LEU A 168 4.73 11.59 -1.82
C LEU A 168 4.14 10.42 -1.03
N ILE A 169 3.48 10.71 0.08
CA ILE A 169 2.79 9.70 0.90
C ILE A 169 1.29 9.90 0.76
N LEU A 170 0.59 8.82 0.41
CA LEU A 170 -0.83 8.84 0.10
C LEU A 170 -1.57 7.81 0.96
N ASP A 171 -2.49 8.26 1.80
CA ASP A 171 -3.33 7.37 2.61
C ASP A 171 -4.75 7.34 2.02
N GLU A 172 -5.13 6.18 1.45
CA GLU A 172 -6.41 5.94 0.76
C GLU A 172 -6.71 6.98 -0.34
N PRO A 173 -5.79 7.21 -1.31
CA PRO A 173 -5.83 8.39 -2.17
C PRO A 173 -7.01 8.44 -3.14
N THR A 174 -7.62 7.31 -3.46
CA THR A 174 -8.68 7.21 -4.49
C THR A 174 -10.07 7.01 -3.91
N THR A 175 -10.18 7.03 -2.58
CA THR A 175 -11.47 6.89 -1.90
C THR A 175 -12.46 7.96 -2.35
N GLY A 176 -13.65 7.52 -2.80
CA GLY A 176 -14.70 8.40 -3.29
C GLY A 176 -14.52 8.88 -4.73
N MET A 177 -13.53 8.37 -5.46
CA MET A 177 -13.39 8.60 -6.90
C MET A 177 -14.19 7.54 -7.70
N ASP A 178 -14.73 7.97 -8.84
CA ASP A 178 -15.24 7.05 -9.85
C ASP A 178 -14.08 6.35 -10.61
N VAL A 179 -14.41 5.39 -11.46
CA VAL A 179 -13.44 4.58 -12.19
C VAL A 179 -12.52 5.44 -13.08
N GLU A 180 -13.08 6.41 -13.78
CA GLU A 180 -12.32 7.29 -14.67
C GLU A 180 -11.41 8.22 -13.88
N GLY A 181 -11.93 8.77 -12.78
CA GLY A 181 -11.18 9.59 -11.85
C GLY A 181 -9.99 8.88 -11.24
N ARG A 182 -10.18 7.63 -10.85
CA ARG A 182 -9.11 6.78 -10.31
C ARG A 182 -8.01 6.51 -11.33
N ARG A 183 -8.40 6.14 -12.56
CA ARG A 183 -7.43 5.92 -13.66
C ARG A 183 -6.61 7.17 -13.96
N SER A 184 -7.28 8.33 -14.06
CA SER A 184 -6.61 9.61 -14.31
C SER A 184 -5.67 10.00 -13.17
N PHE A 185 -6.06 9.74 -11.93
CA PHE A 185 -5.23 9.97 -10.75
C PHE A 185 -3.95 9.12 -10.79
N TRP A 186 -4.09 7.81 -11.01
CA TRP A 186 -2.94 6.91 -11.08
C TRP A 186 -2.03 7.20 -12.27
N ALA A 187 -2.59 7.60 -13.41
CA ALA A 187 -1.78 8.05 -14.55
C ALA A 187 -0.89 9.27 -14.20
N ALA A 188 -1.42 10.22 -13.41
CA ALA A 188 -0.64 11.37 -12.95
C ALA A 188 0.47 10.94 -11.97
N ILE A 189 0.19 10.00 -11.06
CA ILE A 189 1.18 9.43 -10.13
C ILE A 189 2.30 8.70 -10.88
N GLN A 190 1.97 7.89 -11.88
CA GLN A 190 2.97 7.17 -12.69
C GLN A 190 3.90 8.14 -13.44
N GLN A 191 3.35 9.19 -14.05
CA GLN A 191 4.16 10.24 -14.68
C GLN A 191 5.12 10.91 -13.69
N ASP A 192 4.69 11.13 -12.44
CA ASP A 192 5.54 11.69 -11.40
C ASP A 192 6.67 10.74 -10.99
N ALA A 193 6.37 9.44 -10.90
CA ALA A 193 7.38 8.43 -10.60
C ALA A 193 8.41 8.26 -11.73
N GLU A 194 7.98 8.34 -12.99
CA GLU A 194 8.89 8.35 -14.15
C GLU A 194 9.88 9.53 -14.12
N LEU A 195 9.50 10.64 -13.47
CA LEU A 195 10.38 11.79 -13.22
C LEU A 195 11.28 11.61 -12.00
N GLY A 196 11.24 10.43 -11.35
CA GLY A 196 12.09 10.06 -10.20
C GLY A 196 11.45 10.29 -8.84
N ARG A 197 10.17 10.70 -8.76
CA ARG A 197 9.47 10.86 -7.47
C ARG A 197 9.19 9.53 -6.83
N THR A 198 9.47 9.43 -5.54
CA THR A 198 9.12 8.27 -4.71
C THR A 198 7.67 8.39 -4.26
N VAL A 199 6.93 7.30 -4.31
CA VAL A 199 5.53 7.25 -3.86
C VAL A 199 5.33 6.09 -2.90
N LEU A 200 4.81 6.40 -1.71
CA LEU A 200 4.32 5.41 -0.76
C LEU A 200 2.82 5.60 -0.61
N PHE A 201 2.03 4.58 -0.91
CA PHE A 201 0.59 4.68 -0.73
C PHE A 201 0.03 3.54 0.09
N ALA A 202 -0.91 3.85 0.97
CA ALA A 202 -1.72 2.87 1.67
C ALA A 202 -3.09 2.79 1.01
N THR A 203 -3.56 1.58 0.75
CA THR A 203 -4.88 1.33 0.18
C THR A 203 -5.45 0.02 0.69
N HIS A 204 -6.76 -0.10 0.66
CA HIS A 204 -7.49 -1.36 0.81
C HIS A 204 -7.94 -1.93 -0.55
N TYR A 205 -7.74 -1.19 -1.64
CA TYR A 205 -8.00 -1.65 -3.01
C TYR A 205 -6.79 -2.43 -3.52
N LEU A 206 -6.86 -3.75 -3.45
CA LEU A 206 -5.74 -4.63 -3.82
C LEU A 206 -5.41 -4.55 -5.32
N ASP A 207 -6.41 -4.27 -6.15
CA ASP A 207 -6.21 -4.04 -7.60
C ASP A 207 -5.30 -2.84 -7.87
N GLU A 208 -5.36 -1.79 -7.05
CA GLU A 208 -4.46 -0.63 -7.20
C GLU A 208 -3.01 -1.00 -6.89
N ALA A 209 -2.81 -1.79 -5.83
CA ALA A 209 -1.46 -2.27 -5.50
C ALA A 209 -0.92 -3.20 -6.58
N ASP A 210 -1.78 -4.04 -7.17
CA ASP A 210 -1.40 -4.96 -8.24
C ASP A 210 -1.05 -4.25 -9.55
N GLU A 211 -1.80 -3.19 -9.89
CA GLU A 211 -1.66 -2.48 -11.16
C GLU A 211 -0.57 -1.40 -11.12
N TYR A 212 -0.43 -0.69 -9.99
CA TYR A 212 0.38 0.54 -9.94
C TYR A 212 1.63 0.45 -9.08
N ALA A 213 1.74 -0.51 -8.14
CA ALA A 213 2.91 -0.63 -7.29
C ALA A 213 4.03 -1.46 -7.94
N GLY A 214 5.24 -0.95 -7.91
CA GLY A 214 6.44 -1.74 -8.21
C GLY A 214 6.80 -2.72 -7.09
N ARG A 215 6.39 -2.39 -5.84
CA ARG A 215 6.63 -3.18 -4.64
C ARG A 215 5.44 -3.10 -3.69
N VAL A 216 5.10 -4.24 -3.12
CA VAL A 216 3.99 -4.41 -2.18
C VAL A 216 4.54 -4.83 -0.84
N ILE A 217 4.16 -4.12 0.22
CA ILE A 217 4.50 -4.41 1.60
C ILE A 217 3.22 -4.73 2.34
N LEU A 218 3.09 -5.95 2.84
CA LEU A 218 1.93 -6.40 3.57
C LEU A 218 2.21 -6.36 5.08
N LEU A 219 1.40 -5.57 5.79
CA LEU A 219 1.46 -5.45 7.25
C LEU A 219 0.34 -6.26 7.90
N ARG A 220 0.68 -6.94 9.00
CA ARG A 220 -0.25 -7.62 9.89
C ARG A 220 0.20 -7.46 11.33
N HIS A 221 -0.70 -7.08 12.23
CA HIS A 221 -0.44 -6.93 13.68
C HIS A 221 0.83 -6.13 14.02
N GLY A 222 1.13 -5.10 13.22
CA GLY A 222 2.29 -4.23 13.41
C GLY A 222 3.61 -4.76 12.87
N GLN A 223 3.59 -5.83 12.08
CA GLN A 223 4.78 -6.44 11.46
C GLN A 223 4.64 -6.52 9.95
N ILE A 224 5.76 -6.52 9.23
CA ILE A 224 5.79 -6.84 7.80
C ILE A 224 5.75 -8.36 7.66
N VAL A 225 4.72 -8.87 6.98
CA VAL A 225 4.55 -10.31 6.71
C VAL A 225 4.89 -10.69 5.26
N ALA A 226 4.90 -9.73 4.36
CA ALA A 226 5.38 -9.91 2.99
C ALA A 226 5.97 -8.60 2.46
N ASP A 227 7.01 -8.70 1.63
CA ASP A 227 7.71 -7.58 1.00
C ASP A 227 8.29 -8.06 -0.34
N GLY A 228 7.84 -7.48 -1.44
CA GLY A 228 8.29 -7.85 -2.78
C GLY A 228 7.39 -7.30 -3.87
N THR A 229 7.60 -7.72 -5.12
CA THR A 229 6.67 -7.39 -6.22
C THR A 229 5.30 -8.04 -5.99
N ALA A 230 4.25 -7.50 -6.61
CA ALA A 230 2.93 -8.11 -6.54
C ALA A 230 2.95 -9.60 -6.92
N ALA A 231 3.74 -9.97 -7.93
CA ALA A 231 3.92 -11.36 -8.35
C ALA A 231 4.58 -12.23 -7.27
N GLN A 232 5.59 -11.71 -6.56
CA GLN A 232 6.25 -12.41 -5.45
C GLN A 232 5.30 -12.58 -4.26
N VAL A 233 4.54 -11.55 -3.90
CA VAL A 233 3.55 -11.63 -2.81
C VAL A 233 2.44 -12.61 -3.14
N LYS A 234 1.92 -12.61 -4.38
CA LYS A 234 0.94 -13.61 -4.84
C LYS A 234 1.48 -15.05 -4.75
N ALA A 235 2.76 -15.24 -5.07
CA ALA A 235 3.40 -16.56 -4.99
C ALA A 235 3.52 -17.11 -3.56
N LEU A 236 3.48 -16.25 -2.52
CA LEU A 236 3.47 -16.67 -1.11
C LEU A 236 2.16 -17.37 -0.72
N ALA A 237 1.04 -17.03 -1.39
CA ALA A 237 -0.19 -17.78 -1.27
C ALA A 237 -0.13 -19.01 -2.20
N ALA A 238 0.51 -20.07 -1.76
CA ALA A 238 0.70 -21.28 -2.56
C ALA A 238 -0.59 -21.73 -3.25
N GLY A 239 -0.50 -22.12 -4.54
CA GLY A 239 -1.59 -22.73 -5.31
C GLY A 239 -2.20 -21.84 -6.39
N ARG A 240 -3.18 -22.44 -7.08
CA ARG A 240 -3.99 -21.82 -8.13
C ARG A 240 -5.48 -21.97 -7.81
N THR A 241 -6.29 -21.14 -8.43
CA THR A 241 -7.75 -21.29 -8.38
C THR A 241 -8.22 -21.91 -9.67
N VAL A 242 -8.92 -23.03 -9.56
CA VAL A 242 -9.63 -23.66 -10.67
C VAL A 242 -11.09 -23.24 -10.57
N ARG A 243 -11.53 -22.46 -11.56
CA ARG A 243 -12.92 -22.03 -11.72
C ARG A 243 -13.59 -22.89 -12.77
N ALA A 244 -14.82 -23.31 -12.54
CA ALA A 244 -15.63 -24.01 -13.54
C ALA A 244 -17.12 -23.76 -13.33
N THR A 245 -17.92 -23.97 -14.37
CA THR A 245 -19.37 -24.03 -14.30
C THR A 245 -19.78 -25.48 -14.09
N LEU A 246 -20.43 -25.81 -12.94
CA LEU A 246 -20.89 -27.14 -12.57
C LEU A 246 -22.27 -27.04 -11.91
N ALA A 247 -23.31 -27.36 -12.67
CA ALA A 247 -24.67 -27.34 -12.15
C ALA A 247 -24.87 -28.43 -11.08
N GLY A 248 -25.50 -28.04 -9.96
CA GLY A 248 -25.77 -28.98 -8.86
C GLY A 248 -24.50 -29.43 -8.12
N ALA A 249 -23.46 -28.62 -8.10
CA ALA A 249 -22.19 -28.95 -7.46
C ALA A 249 -22.36 -29.28 -5.97
N ASP A 250 -21.83 -30.40 -5.55
CA ASP A 250 -21.73 -30.79 -4.14
C ASP A 250 -20.34 -30.41 -3.59
N ALA A 251 -20.33 -29.37 -2.72
CA ALA A 251 -19.11 -28.90 -2.11
C ALA A 251 -18.36 -29.95 -1.28
N VAL A 252 -19.06 -30.95 -0.72
CA VAL A 252 -18.44 -32.03 0.06
C VAL A 252 -17.70 -32.99 -0.88
N ALA A 253 -18.36 -33.37 -1.97
CA ALA A 253 -17.74 -34.21 -2.99
C ALA A 253 -16.54 -33.54 -3.65
N LEU A 254 -16.63 -32.26 -3.92
CA LEU A 254 -15.53 -31.46 -4.52
C LEU A 254 -14.33 -31.29 -3.59
N ARG A 255 -14.54 -31.21 -2.27
CA ARG A 255 -13.44 -31.18 -1.28
C ARG A 255 -12.67 -32.50 -1.19
N ALA A 256 -13.29 -33.61 -1.63
CA ALA A 256 -12.63 -34.90 -1.65
C ALA A 256 -11.72 -35.10 -2.88
N ILE A 257 -11.70 -34.17 -3.82
CA ILE A 257 -10.80 -34.23 -4.99
C ILE A 257 -9.35 -34.14 -4.53
N PRO A 258 -8.46 -35.06 -4.94
CA PRO A 258 -7.04 -34.97 -4.63
C PRO A 258 -6.44 -33.64 -5.09
N GLY A 259 -5.79 -32.92 -4.18
CA GLY A 259 -5.20 -31.62 -4.44
C GLY A 259 -6.15 -30.44 -4.25
N ALA A 260 -7.42 -30.62 -3.89
CA ALA A 260 -8.32 -29.53 -3.52
C ALA A 260 -8.03 -29.10 -2.06
N ASP A 261 -7.52 -27.87 -1.88
CA ASP A 261 -7.26 -27.29 -0.55
C ASP A 261 -8.54 -26.70 0.05
N SER A 262 -9.30 -25.96 -0.77
CA SER A 262 -10.60 -25.41 -0.37
C SER A 262 -11.56 -25.31 -1.57
N VAL A 263 -12.87 -25.34 -1.28
CA VAL A 263 -13.92 -25.31 -2.31
C VAL A 263 -14.99 -24.31 -1.91
N GLU A 264 -15.31 -23.42 -2.84
CA GLU A 264 -16.43 -22.49 -2.74
C GLU A 264 -17.41 -22.74 -3.91
N VAL A 265 -18.69 -22.77 -3.61
CA VAL A 265 -19.76 -22.95 -4.61
C VAL A 265 -20.68 -21.72 -4.57
N ARG A 266 -20.80 -21.04 -5.71
CA ARG A 266 -21.65 -19.86 -5.90
C ARG A 266 -22.64 -20.13 -7.06
N GLY A 267 -23.82 -20.64 -6.74
CA GLY A 267 -24.76 -21.13 -7.75
C GLY A 267 -24.16 -22.27 -8.56
N ASP A 268 -24.07 -22.13 -9.87
CA ASP A 268 -23.44 -23.11 -10.76
C ASP A 268 -21.92 -22.89 -10.93
N THR A 269 -21.34 -21.85 -10.33
CA THR A 269 -19.89 -21.61 -10.39
C THR A 269 -19.20 -22.28 -9.21
N VAL A 270 -18.20 -23.09 -9.48
CA VAL A 270 -17.30 -23.66 -8.47
C VAL A 270 -15.93 -23.00 -8.55
N LEU A 271 -15.34 -22.71 -7.39
CA LEU A 271 -13.99 -22.20 -7.22
C LEU A 271 -13.25 -23.20 -6.33
N ILE A 272 -12.21 -23.80 -6.85
CA ILE A 272 -11.39 -24.78 -6.11
C ILE A 272 -9.98 -24.22 -6.02
N HIS A 273 -9.54 -23.94 -4.80
CA HIS A 273 -8.15 -23.60 -4.53
C HIS A 273 -7.33 -24.87 -4.43
N SER A 274 -6.17 -24.90 -5.08
CA SER A 274 -5.39 -26.12 -5.21
C SER A 274 -3.90 -25.84 -5.36
N GLY A 275 -3.07 -26.59 -4.63
CA GLY A 275 -1.63 -26.70 -4.86
C GLY A 275 -1.29 -27.51 -6.11
N ASP A 276 -2.18 -28.44 -6.54
CA ASP A 276 -2.08 -29.21 -7.77
C ASP A 276 -3.31 -28.96 -8.68
N SER A 277 -3.34 -27.76 -9.24
CA SER A 277 -4.45 -27.33 -10.11
C SER A 277 -4.65 -28.21 -11.35
N ASP A 278 -3.59 -28.86 -11.83
CA ASP A 278 -3.65 -29.70 -13.02
C ASP A 278 -4.38 -31.02 -12.72
N ALA A 279 -4.19 -31.59 -11.53
CA ALA A 279 -4.94 -32.75 -11.08
C ALA A 279 -6.43 -32.44 -10.89
N VAL A 280 -6.74 -31.30 -10.24
CA VAL A 280 -8.13 -30.84 -10.06
C VAL A 280 -8.80 -30.55 -11.40
N ALA A 281 -8.14 -29.82 -12.30
CA ALA A 281 -8.67 -29.52 -13.63
C ALA A 281 -8.97 -30.79 -14.43
N ARG A 282 -8.06 -31.76 -14.40
CA ARG A 282 -8.24 -33.06 -15.05
C ARG A 282 -9.43 -33.80 -14.49
N TYR A 283 -9.56 -33.85 -13.17
CA TYR A 283 -10.69 -34.51 -12.51
C TYR A 283 -12.02 -33.85 -12.92
N LEU A 284 -12.13 -32.53 -12.86
CA LEU A 284 -13.33 -31.79 -13.24
C LEU A 284 -13.74 -32.09 -14.68
N LEU A 285 -12.80 -32.09 -15.62
CA LEU A 285 -13.08 -32.33 -17.05
C LEU A 285 -13.37 -33.76 -17.40
N THR A 286 -12.87 -34.74 -16.65
CA THR A 286 -13.04 -36.18 -16.99
C THR A 286 -14.10 -36.89 -16.16
N SER A 287 -14.36 -36.40 -14.94
CA SER A 287 -15.22 -37.09 -13.96
C SER A 287 -16.50 -36.35 -13.61
N THR A 288 -16.67 -35.13 -14.15
CA THR A 288 -17.86 -34.29 -13.92
C THR A 288 -18.33 -33.65 -15.22
N PRO A 289 -19.57 -33.13 -15.29
CA PRO A 289 -20.06 -32.35 -16.42
C PRO A 289 -19.59 -30.85 -16.36
N ALA A 290 -18.49 -30.54 -15.69
CA ALA A 290 -17.95 -29.20 -15.59
C ALA A 290 -17.59 -28.62 -16.95
N ARG A 291 -17.86 -27.30 -17.12
CA ARG A 291 -17.59 -26.52 -18.32
C ARG A 291 -16.94 -25.18 -17.98
N ASP A 292 -16.47 -24.47 -18.98
CA ASP A 292 -15.89 -23.14 -18.85
C ASP A 292 -14.77 -23.11 -17.81
N LEU A 293 -13.88 -24.11 -17.89
CA LEU A 293 -12.81 -24.27 -16.91
C LEU A 293 -11.72 -23.23 -17.16
N GLU A 294 -11.38 -22.52 -16.09
CA GLU A 294 -10.33 -21.51 -16.05
C GLU A 294 -9.38 -21.81 -14.89
N VAL A 295 -8.08 -21.79 -15.15
CA VAL A 295 -7.05 -21.97 -14.12
C VAL A 295 -6.28 -20.67 -14.02
N THR A 296 -6.44 -19.97 -12.89
CA THR A 296 -5.79 -18.70 -12.62
C THR A 296 -4.80 -18.82 -11.46
N ALA A 297 -3.70 -18.07 -11.52
CA ALA A 297 -2.89 -17.87 -10.34
C ALA A 297 -3.75 -17.16 -9.27
N ARG A 298 -3.50 -17.43 -7.99
CA ARG A 298 -4.15 -16.69 -6.91
C ARG A 298 -3.89 -15.20 -7.06
N GLY A 299 -4.93 -14.40 -6.87
CA GLY A 299 -4.86 -12.96 -6.88
C GLY A 299 -4.12 -12.41 -5.66
N LEU A 300 -3.86 -11.11 -5.67
CA LEU A 300 -3.31 -10.43 -4.49
C LEU A 300 -4.30 -10.50 -3.30
N GLU A 301 -5.62 -10.59 -3.57
CA GLU A 301 -6.65 -10.78 -2.57
C GLU A 301 -6.52 -12.12 -1.85
N ASP A 302 -6.32 -13.20 -2.58
CA ASP A 302 -6.12 -14.54 -2.00
C ASP A 302 -4.85 -14.58 -1.14
N ALA A 303 -3.77 -13.95 -1.62
CA ALA A 303 -2.52 -13.82 -0.87
C ALA A 303 -2.71 -12.97 0.40
N PHE A 304 -3.44 -11.88 0.28
CA PHE A 304 -3.78 -11.01 1.39
C PHE A 304 -4.56 -11.79 2.46
N ILE A 305 -5.61 -12.50 2.08
CA ILE A 305 -6.42 -13.33 2.99
C ILE A 305 -5.54 -14.41 3.63
N ALA A 306 -4.79 -15.17 2.86
CA ALA A 306 -3.94 -16.25 3.37
C ALA A 306 -2.90 -15.77 4.38
N LEU A 307 -2.30 -14.59 4.14
CA LEU A 307 -1.27 -14.01 5.00
C LEU A 307 -1.82 -13.19 6.17
N THR A 308 -3.11 -12.80 6.13
CA THR A 308 -3.74 -11.96 7.16
C THR A 308 -4.85 -12.65 7.94
N SER A 309 -5.31 -13.86 7.54
CA SER A 309 -6.24 -14.67 8.36
C SER A 309 -5.55 -15.10 9.64
N ASP A 310 -6.23 -14.96 10.77
CA ASP A 310 -5.78 -15.60 12.01
C ASP A 310 -5.96 -17.10 11.82
N ASP A 311 -4.91 -17.91 12.05
CA ASP A 311 -5.01 -19.34 12.16
C ASP A 311 -5.99 -19.66 13.31
N THR A 312 -7.25 -19.89 12.98
CA THR A 312 -8.19 -20.54 13.87
C THR A 312 -7.90 -22.04 13.84
N ASP A 313 -6.68 -22.41 14.20
CA ASP A 313 -6.34 -23.78 14.51
C ASP A 313 -6.46 -24.02 16.02
N GLY A 314 -7.55 -24.74 16.32
CA GLY A 314 -7.57 -25.81 17.30
C GLY A 314 -7.35 -25.43 18.76
N SER A 315 -8.46 -25.26 19.46
CA SER A 315 -8.77 -25.78 20.81
C SER A 315 -9.69 -24.84 21.59
N GLY A 316 -10.88 -24.63 21.04
CA GLY A 316 -12.00 -24.15 21.84
C GLY A 316 -12.59 -25.32 22.63
N ASN A 317 -11.92 -25.74 23.69
CA ASN A 317 -12.49 -26.60 24.70
C ASN A 317 -13.53 -25.79 25.48
N TYR A 318 -14.75 -25.73 24.99
CA TYR A 318 -15.89 -25.30 25.78
C TYR A 318 -16.18 -26.40 26.81
N ALA A 319 -15.46 -26.37 27.93
CA ALA A 319 -15.91 -27.00 29.14
C ALA A 319 -17.10 -26.18 29.66
N GLY A 320 -18.30 -26.72 29.47
CA GLY A 320 -19.50 -26.22 30.08
C GLY A 320 -19.35 -26.25 31.60
N ASP A 321 -19.61 -25.13 32.24
CA ASP A 321 -19.84 -25.07 33.70
C ASP A 321 -21.35 -25.08 33.94
N PRO A 322 -21.87 -26.11 34.59
CA PRO A 322 -23.28 -26.17 34.96
C PRO A 322 -23.46 -25.55 36.35
N ARG A 323 -24.00 -24.32 36.40
CA ARG A 323 -24.83 -23.88 37.54
C ARG A 323 -25.68 -22.66 37.15
#